data_55b8149b92f2a13b6cbe139d0faef97b
#
_entry.id   55b8149b92f2a13b6cbe139d0faef97b
#
_cell.length_a   1.000
_cell.length_b   1.000
_cell.length_c   1.000
_cell.angle_alpha   90.00
_cell.angle_beta   90.00
_cell.angle_gamma   90.00
#
_symmetry.space_group_name_H-M   'P 1'
#
loop_
_entity.id
_entity.type
_entity.pdbx_description
1 polymer ?
#
loop_
_entity_poly.entity_id
_entity_poly.type
_entity_poly.pdbx_seq_one_letter_code
_entity_poly.pdbx_strand_id
1 'polypeptide(L)'
;MALITLIDAHLAYGDLPLLDEANISIEPGERVGLIGRNGTGKSSLLSVLAGKTMLDDGQLQRMDGLTIHYVEQEPQLPDAPTLKESLILRGKLDETTDEREKWRILAKLDENLSHFELNPNADPKLTSGGEKKRAALALAFTLAPQLLLLDEPTNHLDMRAIRLLEARSQDELKNQRSLVVITHDRAFLDKVATRIVELDRGVLRSYPGNFAAYETRKEEELAAEELERRRFDKFW
;
A
#
# COMPACT_ATOMS: atom_id res chain seq x y z
N MET A 1 19.81 -1.28 -4.75
CA MET A 1 19.33 -0.05 -5.43
C MET A 1 17.85 0.06 -5.14
N ALA A 2 17.40 1.19 -4.61
CA ALA A 2 16.02 1.40 -4.26
C ALA A 2 15.09 1.26 -5.48
N LEU A 3 13.89 0.73 -5.26
CA LEU A 3 12.84 0.70 -6.28
C LEU A 3 12.31 2.11 -6.59
N ILE A 4 12.12 2.88 -5.51
CA ILE A 4 11.60 4.24 -5.58
C ILE A 4 12.17 5.08 -4.44
N THR A 5 12.53 6.32 -4.73
CA THR A 5 13.03 7.27 -3.74
C THR A 5 12.33 8.61 -3.91
N LEU A 6 11.82 9.13 -2.83
CA LEU A 6 11.25 10.47 -2.70
C LEU A 6 12.28 11.34 -1.99
N ILE A 7 12.60 12.50 -2.58
CA ILE A 7 13.64 13.41 -2.09
C ILE A 7 13.05 14.81 -1.94
N ASP A 8 13.15 15.34 -0.73
CA ASP A 8 12.72 16.69 -0.34
C ASP A 8 11.33 17.05 -0.91
N ALA A 9 10.40 16.12 -0.75
CA ALA A 9 9.10 16.22 -1.38
C ALA A 9 8.17 17.16 -0.64
N HIS A 10 7.55 18.06 -1.39
CA HIS A 10 6.50 18.95 -0.92
C HIS A 10 5.19 18.66 -1.67
N LEU A 11 4.12 18.59 -0.91
CA LEU A 11 2.76 18.46 -1.42
C LEU A 11 1.80 19.15 -0.46
N ALA A 12 0.94 20.02 -0.97
CA ALA A 12 -0.07 20.69 -0.19
C ALA A 12 -1.47 20.54 -0.80
N TYR A 13 -2.48 20.62 0.01
CA TYR A 13 -3.87 20.75 -0.41
C TYR A 13 -4.43 22.07 0.10
N GLY A 14 -4.47 23.07 -0.77
CA GLY A 14 -4.67 24.46 -0.37
C GLY A 14 -3.54 24.91 0.57
N ASP A 15 -3.89 25.44 1.73
CA ASP A 15 -2.92 25.89 2.73
C ASP A 15 -2.42 24.78 3.68
N LEU A 16 -2.91 23.53 3.51
CA LEU A 16 -2.54 22.41 4.38
C LEU A 16 -1.37 21.62 3.77
N PRO A 17 -0.16 21.68 4.37
CA PRO A 17 0.94 20.84 3.92
C PRO A 17 0.67 19.37 4.28
N LEU A 18 0.70 18.51 3.27
CA LEU A 18 0.58 17.05 3.40
C LEU A 18 1.95 16.38 3.43
N LEU A 19 2.92 16.91 2.69
CA LEU A 19 4.34 16.53 2.70
C LEU A 19 5.16 17.82 2.81
N ASP A 20 6.17 17.79 3.67
CA ASP A 20 7.08 18.90 3.91
C ASP A 20 8.50 18.36 4.10
N GLU A 21 9.38 18.62 3.12
CA GLU A 21 10.72 18.03 3.02
C GLU A 21 10.71 16.50 3.22
N ALA A 22 9.67 15.82 2.71
CA ALA A 22 9.47 14.41 2.96
C ALA A 22 10.45 13.55 2.16
N ASN A 23 11.15 12.66 2.85
CA ASN A 23 12.14 11.77 2.27
C ASN A 23 11.80 10.32 2.60
N ILE A 24 11.75 9.45 1.59
CA ILE A 24 11.57 8.01 1.76
C ILE A 24 12.19 7.24 0.60
N SER A 25 12.80 6.11 0.90
CA SER A 25 13.30 5.14 -0.08
C SER A 25 12.68 3.78 0.19
N ILE A 26 12.23 3.08 -0.85
CA ILE A 26 11.68 1.73 -0.77
C ILE A 26 12.64 0.79 -1.48
N GLU A 27 13.19 -0.17 -0.73
CA GLU A 27 14.12 -1.17 -1.23
C GLU A 27 13.38 -2.44 -1.71
N PRO A 28 13.99 -3.25 -2.60
CA PRO A 28 13.42 -4.52 -3.01
C PRO A 28 13.16 -5.44 -1.80
N GLY A 29 11.97 -6.07 -1.77
CA GLY A 29 11.58 -7.00 -0.72
C GLY A 29 11.11 -6.35 0.59
N GLU A 30 11.09 -5.01 0.70
CA GLU A 30 10.56 -4.34 1.89
C GLU A 30 9.04 -4.39 1.97
N ARG A 31 8.53 -4.49 3.19
CA ARG A 31 7.11 -4.33 3.50
C ARG A 31 6.95 -3.18 4.49
N VAL A 32 6.57 -2.05 3.95
CA VAL A 32 6.45 -0.79 4.71
C VAL A 32 5.01 -0.60 5.17
N GLY A 33 4.80 -0.53 6.48
CA GLY A 33 3.56 -0.05 7.07
C GLY A 33 3.58 1.48 7.18
N LEU A 34 2.73 2.16 6.43
CA LEU A 34 2.60 3.62 6.50
C LEU A 34 1.49 3.99 7.47
N ILE A 35 1.86 4.62 8.57
CA ILE A 35 0.96 5.01 9.63
C ILE A 35 0.94 6.53 9.84
N GLY A 36 -0.05 7.02 10.57
CA GLY A 36 -0.23 8.43 10.88
C GLY A 36 -1.71 8.74 11.11
N ARG A 37 -2.02 9.93 11.59
CA ARG A 37 -3.40 10.37 11.87
C ARG A 37 -4.22 10.42 10.58
N ASN A 38 -5.55 10.39 10.71
CA ASN A 38 -6.42 10.57 9.55
C ASN A 38 -6.26 12.01 9.00
N GLY A 39 -6.26 12.12 7.67
CA GLY A 39 -6.11 13.40 6.99
C GLY A 39 -4.66 13.91 6.88
N THR A 40 -3.65 13.17 7.34
CA THR A 40 -2.22 13.61 7.26
C THR A 40 -1.60 13.48 5.87
N GLY A 41 -2.31 12.95 4.87
CA GLY A 41 -1.76 12.82 3.50
C GLY A 41 -1.21 11.44 3.16
N LYS A 42 -1.48 10.39 3.95
CA LYS A 42 -1.00 9.01 3.66
C LYS A 42 -1.42 8.52 2.27
N SER A 43 -2.71 8.61 1.93
CA SER A 43 -3.23 8.22 0.61
C SER A 43 -2.68 9.10 -0.52
N SER A 44 -2.42 10.39 -0.23
CA SER A 44 -1.77 11.29 -1.17
C SER A 44 -0.33 10.87 -1.44
N LEU A 45 0.42 10.45 -0.41
CA LEU A 45 1.76 9.89 -0.57
C LEU A 45 1.71 8.61 -1.44
N LEU A 46 0.77 7.68 -1.20
CA LEU A 46 0.64 6.52 -2.07
C LEU A 46 0.31 6.92 -3.52
N SER A 47 -0.54 7.92 -3.71
CA SER A 47 -0.86 8.45 -5.05
C SER A 47 0.36 9.06 -5.75
N VAL A 48 1.24 9.74 -5.02
CA VAL A 48 2.53 10.23 -5.53
C VAL A 48 3.43 9.06 -5.92
N LEU A 49 3.60 8.06 -5.04
CA LEU A 49 4.41 6.87 -5.33
C LEU A 49 3.87 6.10 -6.54
N ALA A 50 2.54 6.03 -6.69
CA ALA A 50 1.89 5.44 -7.86
C ALA A 50 2.03 6.28 -9.15
N GLY A 51 2.44 7.54 -9.04
CA GLY A 51 2.51 8.49 -10.17
C GLY A 51 1.15 9.03 -10.62
N LYS A 52 0.15 8.94 -9.76
CA LYS A 52 -1.18 9.51 -10.02
C LYS A 52 -1.27 10.99 -9.62
N THR A 53 -0.41 11.42 -8.71
CA THR A 53 -0.34 12.81 -8.21
C THR A 53 1.08 13.32 -8.39
N MET A 54 1.23 14.55 -8.89
CA MET A 54 2.52 15.22 -8.99
C MET A 54 2.83 15.93 -7.66
N LEU A 55 4.11 16.06 -7.35
CA LEU A 55 4.60 16.88 -6.24
C LEU A 55 4.49 18.36 -6.60
N ASP A 56 4.37 19.21 -5.60
CA ASP A 56 4.51 20.66 -5.78
C ASP A 56 5.99 21.03 -5.91
N ASP A 57 6.89 20.36 -5.17
CA ASP A 57 8.35 20.49 -5.27
C ASP A 57 9.03 19.20 -4.78
N GLY A 58 10.34 19.06 -5.07
CA GLY A 58 11.11 17.86 -4.76
C GLY A 58 11.19 16.88 -5.93
N GLN A 59 11.67 15.67 -5.66
CA GLN A 59 11.94 14.67 -6.69
C GLN A 59 11.37 13.30 -6.33
N LEU A 60 10.81 12.63 -7.33
CA LEU A 60 10.45 11.22 -7.28
C LEU A 60 11.30 10.44 -8.29
N GLN A 61 12.28 9.70 -7.78
CA GLN A 61 13.13 8.83 -8.58
C GLN A 61 12.59 7.40 -8.57
N ARG A 62 12.55 6.77 -9.73
CA ARG A 62 12.07 5.39 -9.90
C ARG A 62 13.12 4.58 -10.63
N MET A 63 13.23 3.31 -10.24
CA MET A 63 14.02 2.34 -10.99
C MET A 63 13.43 2.18 -12.40
N ASP A 64 14.29 2.08 -13.41
CA ASP A 64 13.84 1.86 -14.79
C ASP A 64 13.05 0.55 -14.91
N GLY A 65 11.91 0.62 -15.58
CA GLY A 65 11.03 -0.53 -15.76
C GLY A 65 10.28 -0.98 -14.50
N LEU A 66 10.27 -0.19 -13.43
CA LEU A 66 9.53 -0.51 -12.20
C LEU A 66 8.03 -0.65 -12.47
N THR A 67 7.50 -1.84 -12.17
CA THR A 67 6.05 -2.11 -12.21
C THR A 67 5.43 -1.81 -10.85
N ILE A 68 4.43 -0.91 -10.84
CA ILE A 68 3.70 -0.49 -9.64
C ILE A 68 2.22 -0.80 -9.83
N HIS A 69 1.57 -1.35 -8.82
CA HIS A 69 0.12 -1.43 -8.78
C HIS A 69 -0.42 -0.82 -7.49
N TYR A 70 -1.45 0.01 -7.61
CA TYR A 70 -2.08 0.69 -6.49
C TYR A 70 -3.52 0.24 -6.33
N VAL A 71 -3.84 -0.32 -5.18
CA VAL A 71 -5.20 -0.66 -4.75
C VAL A 71 -5.71 0.44 -3.86
N GLU A 72 -6.66 1.19 -4.37
CA GLU A 72 -7.29 2.32 -3.70
C GLU A 72 -8.15 1.86 -2.51
N GLN A 73 -8.44 2.78 -1.59
CA GLN A 73 -9.33 2.53 -0.45
C GLN A 73 -10.72 2.06 -0.90
N GLU A 74 -11.27 2.66 -1.95
CA GLU A 74 -12.53 2.28 -2.59
C GLU A 74 -12.31 1.95 -4.06
N PRO A 75 -11.96 0.68 -4.39
CA PRO A 75 -11.69 0.29 -5.77
C PRO A 75 -12.94 0.42 -6.63
N GLN A 76 -12.81 1.05 -7.80
CA GLN A 76 -13.86 1.08 -8.80
C GLN A 76 -13.63 -0.04 -9.82
N LEU A 77 -14.71 -0.72 -10.17
CA LEU A 77 -14.69 -1.77 -11.19
C LEU A 77 -15.27 -1.20 -12.50
N PRO A 78 -14.58 -1.35 -13.64
CA PRO A 78 -15.13 -1.00 -14.94
C PRO A 78 -16.44 -1.74 -15.24
N ASP A 79 -17.33 -1.11 -15.99
CA ASP A 79 -18.53 -1.76 -16.50
C ASP A 79 -18.16 -2.89 -17.48
N ALA A 80 -18.62 -4.08 -17.18
CA ALA A 80 -18.42 -5.27 -18.00
C ALA A 80 -19.55 -6.29 -17.74
N PRO A 81 -19.77 -7.27 -18.62
CA PRO A 81 -20.76 -8.31 -18.42
C PRO A 81 -20.51 -9.17 -17.16
N THR A 82 -19.25 -9.39 -16.82
CA THR A 82 -18.86 -10.22 -15.67
C THR A 82 -17.74 -9.57 -14.85
N LEU A 83 -17.62 -9.97 -13.59
CA LEU A 83 -16.55 -9.53 -12.69
C LEU A 83 -15.16 -9.83 -13.29
N LYS A 84 -14.98 -11.02 -13.87
CA LYS A 84 -13.73 -11.40 -14.51
C LYS A 84 -13.37 -10.46 -15.67
N GLU A 85 -14.31 -10.16 -16.55
CA GLU A 85 -14.10 -9.24 -17.68
C GLU A 85 -13.80 -7.81 -17.19
N SER A 86 -14.48 -7.36 -16.15
CA SER A 86 -14.20 -6.08 -15.50
C SER A 86 -12.75 -6.00 -15.01
N LEU A 87 -12.23 -7.08 -14.40
CA LEU A 87 -10.84 -7.14 -13.94
C LEU A 87 -9.83 -7.24 -15.08
N ILE A 88 -10.18 -7.95 -16.17
CA ILE A 88 -9.37 -7.99 -17.39
C ILE A 88 -9.20 -6.57 -17.95
N LEU A 89 -10.30 -5.82 -18.08
CA LEU A 89 -10.29 -4.43 -18.54
C LEU A 89 -9.47 -3.53 -17.59
N ARG A 90 -9.71 -3.64 -16.28
CA ARG A 90 -9.00 -2.84 -15.28
C ARG A 90 -7.49 -3.10 -15.28
N GLY A 91 -7.09 -4.35 -15.42
CA GLY A 91 -5.68 -4.78 -15.44
C GLY A 91 -5.04 -4.74 -16.80
N LYS A 92 -5.79 -4.43 -17.87
CA LYS A 92 -5.34 -4.47 -19.28
C LYS A 92 -4.70 -5.81 -19.64
N LEU A 93 -5.28 -6.90 -19.12
CA LEU A 93 -4.71 -8.24 -19.24
C LEU A 93 -4.84 -8.82 -20.66
N ASP A 94 -5.64 -8.21 -21.50
CA ASP A 94 -5.86 -8.56 -22.91
C ASP A 94 -4.92 -7.83 -23.87
N GLU A 95 -4.17 -6.81 -23.41
CA GLU A 95 -3.20 -6.08 -24.25
C GLU A 95 -1.91 -6.88 -24.53
N THR A 96 -1.70 -8.01 -23.84
CA THR A 96 -0.54 -8.88 -24.06
C THR A 96 -0.67 -9.59 -25.40
N THR A 97 0.33 -9.44 -26.28
CA THR A 97 0.36 -10.02 -27.61
C THR A 97 0.77 -11.49 -27.64
N ASP A 98 1.43 -11.98 -26.59
CA ASP A 98 1.80 -13.39 -26.43
C ASP A 98 0.63 -14.19 -25.85
N GLU A 99 0.02 -15.04 -26.69
CA GLU A 99 -1.11 -15.89 -26.31
C GLU A 99 -0.79 -16.82 -25.11
N ARG A 100 0.45 -17.31 -24.99
CA ARG A 100 0.85 -18.18 -23.86
C ARG A 100 0.91 -17.40 -22.56
N GLU A 101 1.45 -16.18 -22.60
CA GLU A 101 1.50 -15.31 -21.45
C GLU A 101 0.09 -14.87 -21.03
N LYS A 102 -0.75 -14.50 -21.99
CA LYS A 102 -2.15 -14.19 -21.76
C LYS A 102 -2.90 -15.33 -21.05
N TRP A 103 -2.74 -16.56 -21.53
CA TRP A 103 -3.31 -17.74 -20.89
C TRP A 103 -2.85 -17.92 -19.45
N ARG A 104 -1.56 -17.73 -19.18
CA ARG A 104 -1.00 -17.83 -17.82
C ARG A 104 -1.57 -16.77 -16.89
N ILE A 105 -1.68 -15.52 -17.35
CA ILE A 105 -2.24 -14.41 -16.58
C ILE A 105 -3.71 -14.66 -16.26
N LEU A 106 -4.50 -15.08 -17.24
CA LEU A 106 -5.93 -15.37 -17.03
C LEU A 106 -6.15 -16.57 -16.10
N ALA A 107 -5.36 -17.63 -16.22
CA ALA A 107 -5.41 -18.75 -15.28
C ALA A 107 -5.07 -18.32 -13.85
N LYS A 108 -4.07 -17.46 -13.68
CA LYS A 108 -3.70 -16.89 -12.39
C LYS A 108 -4.79 -15.97 -11.82
N LEU A 109 -5.51 -15.24 -12.69
CA LEU A 109 -6.67 -14.46 -12.29
C LEU A 109 -7.78 -15.37 -11.75
N ASP A 110 -8.11 -16.46 -12.45
CA ASP A 110 -9.12 -17.44 -12.01
C ASP A 110 -8.73 -18.06 -10.67
N GLU A 111 -7.47 -18.43 -10.48
CA GLU A 111 -6.94 -18.93 -9.20
C GLU A 111 -7.11 -17.91 -8.08
N ASN A 112 -6.72 -16.64 -8.29
CA ASN A 112 -6.86 -15.60 -7.30
C ASN A 112 -8.32 -15.26 -7.00
N LEU A 113 -9.20 -15.22 -7.99
CA LEU A 113 -10.64 -15.07 -7.77
C LEU A 113 -11.19 -16.19 -6.88
N SER A 114 -10.79 -17.43 -7.13
CA SER A 114 -11.17 -18.58 -6.29
C SER A 114 -10.64 -18.43 -4.85
N HIS A 115 -9.37 -18.05 -4.67
CA HIS A 115 -8.79 -17.83 -3.34
C HIS A 115 -9.53 -16.75 -2.54
N PHE A 116 -9.97 -15.68 -3.19
CA PHE A 116 -10.75 -14.61 -2.57
C PHE A 116 -12.26 -14.89 -2.53
N GLU A 117 -12.68 -16.13 -2.85
CA GLU A 117 -14.08 -16.59 -2.79
C GLU A 117 -15.01 -15.67 -3.62
N LEU A 118 -14.60 -15.34 -4.83
CA LEU A 118 -15.34 -14.49 -5.76
C LEU A 118 -15.91 -15.30 -6.90
N ASN A 119 -17.17 -15.02 -7.26
CA ASN A 119 -17.77 -15.58 -8.47
C ASN A 119 -17.32 -14.79 -9.71
N PRO A 120 -16.54 -15.40 -10.65
CA PRO A 120 -16.05 -14.69 -11.83
C PRO A 120 -17.17 -14.19 -12.75
N ASN A 121 -18.34 -14.82 -12.69
CA ASN A 121 -19.51 -14.49 -13.53
C ASN A 121 -20.49 -13.52 -12.84
N ALA A 122 -20.16 -12.99 -11.66
CA ALA A 122 -21.01 -12.01 -10.99
C ALA A 122 -21.09 -10.70 -11.78
N ASP A 123 -22.20 -10.00 -11.68
CA ASP A 123 -22.32 -8.64 -12.24
C ASP A 123 -21.50 -7.66 -11.37
N PRO A 124 -20.49 -6.97 -11.93
CA PRO A 124 -19.64 -6.03 -11.18
C PRO A 124 -20.43 -4.87 -10.55
N LYS A 125 -21.60 -4.51 -11.09
CA LYS A 125 -22.45 -3.45 -10.55
C LYS A 125 -23.14 -3.86 -9.26
N LEU A 126 -23.40 -5.15 -9.08
CA LEU A 126 -24.09 -5.70 -7.91
C LEU A 126 -23.13 -6.13 -6.80
N THR A 127 -21.82 -6.03 -7.02
CA THR A 127 -20.82 -6.42 -6.02
C THR A 127 -20.79 -5.46 -4.84
N SER A 128 -20.73 -5.99 -3.63
CA SER A 128 -20.54 -5.24 -2.39
C SER A 128 -19.16 -4.56 -2.33
N GLY A 129 -18.99 -3.58 -1.44
CA GLY A 129 -17.70 -2.93 -1.22
C GLY A 129 -16.59 -3.92 -0.85
N GLY A 130 -16.91 -4.92 -0.01
CA GLY A 130 -15.98 -5.99 0.36
C GLY A 130 -15.59 -6.89 -0.83
N GLU A 131 -16.54 -7.23 -1.71
CA GLU A 131 -16.25 -7.99 -2.92
C GLU A 131 -15.42 -7.18 -3.91
N LYS A 132 -15.70 -5.89 -4.09
CA LYS A 132 -14.87 -4.99 -4.91
C LYS A 132 -13.44 -4.92 -4.39
N LYS A 133 -13.25 -4.82 -3.07
CA LYS A 133 -11.92 -4.83 -2.44
C LYS A 133 -11.21 -6.16 -2.69
N ARG A 134 -11.86 -7.30 -2.45
CA ARG A 134 -11.29 -8.62 -2.72
C ARG A 134 -10.94 -8.82 -4.20
N ALA A 135 -11.79 -8.33 -5.11
CA ALA A 135 -11.53 -8.39 -6.55
C ALA A 135 -10.31 -7.54 -6.97
N ALA A 136 -10.17 -6.34 -6.42
CA ALA A 136 -9.00 -5.50 -6.66
C ALA A 136 -7.70 -6.14 -6.11
N LEU A 137 -7.76 -6.81 -4.95
CA LEU A 137 -6.65 -7.56 -4.39
C LEU A 137 -6.32 -8.80 -5.26
N ALA A 138 -7.32 -9.54 -5.73
CA ALA A 138 -7.13 -10.67 -6.64
C ALA A 138 -6.40 -10.24 -7.92
N LEU A 139 -6.80 -9.10 -8.50
CA LEU A 139 -6.11 -8.51 -9.66
C LEU A 139 -4.68 -8.10 -9.31
N ALA A 140 -4.45 -7.43 -8.18
CA ALA A 140 -3.13 -7.00 -7.74
C ALA A 140 -2.14 -8.17 -7.63
N PHE A 141 -2.55 -9.28 -7.01
CA PHE A 141 -1.74 -10.50 -6.92
C PHE A 141 -1.61 -11.25 -8.26
N THR A 142 -2.55 -11.06 -9.18
CA THR A 142 -2.44 -11.58 -10.55
C THR A 142 -1.35 -10.85 -11.33
N LEU A 143 -1.37 -9.52 -11.30
CA LEU A 143 -0.37 -8.66 -11.95
C LEU A 143 1.02 -8.83 -11.37
N ALA A 144 1.10 -9.15 -10.09
CA ALA A 144 2.35 -9.42 -9.38
C ALA A 144 3.43 -8.34 -9.60
N PRO A 145 3.13 -7.06 -9.31
CA PRO A 145 4.05 -5.94 -9.53
C PRO A 145 5.28 -6.03 -8.63
N GLN A 146 6.35 -5.31 -8.99
CA GLN A 146 7.53 -5.20 -8.13
C GLN A 146 7.26 -4.36 -6.88
N LEU A 147 6.36 -3.37 -6.98
CA LEU A 147 5.90 -2.56 -5.86
C LEU A 147 4.37 -2.54 -5.82
N LEU A 148 3.81 -3.10 -4.75
CA LEU A 148 2.37 -3.09 -4.47
C LEU A 148 2.05 -2.02 -3.44
N LEU A 149 1.12 -1.13 -3.76
CA LEU A 149 0.64 -0.08 -2.88
C LEU A 149 -0.80 -0.38 -2.47
N LEU A 150 -1.05 -0.52 -1.17
CA LEU A 150 -2.36 -0.87 -0.62
C LEU A 150 -2.88 0.22 0.31
N ASP A 151 -4.03 0.78 0.00
CA ASP A 151 -4.69 1.79 0.82
C ASP A 151 -5.88 1.17 1.56
N GLU A 152 -5.75 1.05 2.88
CA GLU A 152 -6.71 0.44 3.79
C GLU A 152 -7.26 -0.90 3.25
N PRO A 153 -6.39 -1.88 2.94
CA PRO A 153 -6.83 -3.12 2.29
C PRO A 153 -7.63 -4.03 3.22
N THR A 154 -7.50 -3.86 4.53
CA THR A 154 -8.22 -4.68 5.55
C THR A 154 -9.65 -4.21 5.77
N ASN A 155 -10.02 -2.98 5.37
CA ASN A 155 -11.36 -2.46 5.53
C ASN A 155 -12.37 -3.27 4.71
N HIS A 156 -13.51 -3.59 5.33
CA HIS A 156 -14.59 -4.39 4.74
C HIS A 156 -14.22 -5.83 4.37
N LEU A 157 -13.06 -6.33 4.84
CA LEU A 157 -12.70 -7.73 4.70
C LEU A 157 -13.10 -8.53 5.94
N ASP A 158 -13.53 -9.76 5.71
CA ASP A 158 -13.71 -10.74 6.79
C ASP A 158 -12.35 -11.33 7.23
N MET A 159 -12.36 -12.07 8.35
CA MET A 159 -11.15 -12.65 8.92
C MET A 159 -10.44 -13.63 7.99
N ARG A 160 -11.17 -14.31 7.07
CA ARG A 160 -10.56 -15.24 6.11
C ARG A 160 -9.80 -14.49 5.05
N ALA A 161 -10.40 -13.43 4.50
CA ALA A 161 -9.77 -12.57 3.50
C ALA A 161 -8.55 -11.82 4.09
N ILE A 162 -8.61 -11.37 5.35
CA ILE A 162 -7.45 -10.77 6.04
C ILE A 162 -6.31 -11.78 6.18
N ARG A 163 -6.59 -13.01 6.62
CA ARG A 163 -5.55 -14.06 6.72
C ARG A 163 -4.94 -14.43 5.37
N LEU A 164 -5.76 -14.46 4.32
CA LEU A 164 -5.27 -14.67 2.95
C LEU A 164 -4.35 -13.52 2.52
N LEU A 165 -4.76 -12.27 2.79
CA LEU A 165 -3.95 -11.08 2.50
C LEU A 165 -2.63 -11.10 3.27
N GLU A 166 -2.63 -11.47 4.56
CA GLU A 166 -1.43 -11.66 5.38
C GLU A 166 -0.47 -12.68 4.72
N ALA A 167 -0.98 -13.88 4.40
CA ALA A 167 -0.19 -14.95 3.80
C ALA A 167 0.40 -14.54 2.45
N ARG A 168 -0.42 -13.95 1.57
CA ARG A 168 0.03 -13.46 0.25
C ARG A 168 1.07 -12.35 0.37
N SER A 169 0.88 -11.41 1.29
CA SER A 169 1.85 -10.32 1.52
C SER A 169 3.20 -10.85 2.03
N GLN A 170 3.21 -11.94 2.80
CA GLN A 170 4.43 -12.60 3.23
C GLN A 170 5.11 -13.40 2.10
N ASP A 171 4.34 -14.03 1.22
CA ASP A 171 4.87 -14.77 0.06
C ASP A 171 5.51 -13.83 -0.99
N GLU A 172 5.03 -12.58 -1.11
CA GLU A 172 5.65 -11.58 -2.00
C GLU A 172 7.12 -11.31 -1.64
N LEU A 173 7.48 -11.41 -0.34
CA LEU A 173 8.87 -11.28 0.09
C LEU A 173 9.81 -12.33 -0.54
N LYS A 174 9.33 -13.58 -0.68
CA LYS A 174 10.12 -14.66 -1.28
C LYS A 174 10.47 -14.37 -2.74
N ASN A 175 9.66 -13.53 -3.39
CA ASN A 175 9.83 -13.09 -4.78
C ASN A 175 10.51 -11.72 -4.89
N GLN A 176 11.07 -11.18 -3.81
CA GLN A 176 11.69 -9.84 -3.73
C GLN A 176 10.76 -8.69 -4.15
N ARG A 177 9.47 -8.89 -4.05
CA ARG A 177 8.47 -7.84 -4.28
C ARG A 177 8.26 -7.03 -3.02
N SER A 178 7.99 -5.75 -3.20
CA SER A 178 7.84 -4.81 -2.11
C SER A 178 6.40 -4.39 -1.95
N LEU A 179 6.05 -4.03 -0.73
CA LEU A 179 4.71 -3.62 -0.35
C LEU A 179 4.77 -2.33 0.47
N VAL A 180 3.92 -1.37 0.15
CA VAL A 180 3.60 -0.26 1.05
C VAL A 180 2.12 -0.36 1.39
N VAL A 181 1.79 -0.41 2.65
CA VAL A 181 0.41 -0.57 3.12
C VAL A 181 0.04 0.50 4.13
N ILE A 182 -1.10 1.15 3.90
CA ILE A 182 -1.78 1.98 4.89
C ILE A 182 -2.85 1.11 5.53
N THR A 183 -2.85 0.96 6.83
CA THR A 183 -3.95 0.32 7.57
C THR A 183 -3.94 0.71 9.05
N HIS A 184 -5.10 0.66 9.67
CA HIS A 184 -5.28 0.79 11.12
C HIS A 184 -5.24 -0.57 11.84
N ASP A 185 -5.16 -1.67 11.11
CA ASP A 185 -5.05 -3.02 11.67
C ASP A 185 -3.62 -3.29 12.16
N ARG A 186 -3.40 -3.08 13.46
CA ARG A 186 -2.10 -3.28 14.11
C ARG A 186 -1.63 -4.73 14.03
N ALA A 187 -2.57 -5.68 14.18
CA ALA A 187 -2.25 -7.10 14.12
C ALA A 187 -1.77 -7.51 12.72
N PHE A 188 -2.35 -6.92 11.67
CA PHE A 188 -1.90 -7.09 10.30
C PHE A 188 -0.48 -6.51 10.11
N LEU A 189 -0.25 -5.26 10.55
CA LEU A 189 1.07 -4.62 10.45
C LEU A 189 2.14 -5.40 11.21
N ASP A 190 1.80 -5.94 12.37
CA ASP A 190 2.76 -6.70 13.19
C ASP A 190 3.23 -7.99 12.51
N LYS A 191 2.36 -8.62 11.74
CA LYS A 191 2.69 -9.84 10.98
C LYS A 191 3.37 -9.58 9.63
N VAL A 192 3.02 -8.47 8.98
CA VAL A 192 3.39 -8.23 7.59
C VAL A 192 4.55 -7.24 7.46
N ALA A 193 4.57 -6.15 8.24
CA ALA A 193 5.55 -5.09 8.07
C ALA A 193 6.96 -5.49 8.51
N THR A 194 7.96 -5.04 7.75
CA THR A 194 9.39 -5.12 8.09
C THR A 194 9.95 -3.76 8.51
N ARG A 195 9.21 -2.71 8.21
CA ARG A 195 9.51 -1.33 8.57
C ARG A 195 8.21 -0.55 8.72
N ILE A 196 8.14 0.29 9.73
CA ILE A 196 7.05 1.25 9.90
C ILE A 196 7.54 2.63 9.50
N VAL A 197 6.73 3.37 8.76
CA VAL A 197 6.95 4.77 8.42
C VAL A 197 5.78 5.57 8.96
N GLU A 198 6.08 6.52 9.84
CA GLU A 198 5.08 7.42 10.41
C GLU A 198 5.07 8.74 9.62
N LEU A 199 3.89 9.14 9.15
CA LEU A 199 3.66 10.45 8.57
C LEU A 199 2.98 11.34 9.62
N ASP A 200 3.71 12.32 10.12
CA ASP A 200 3.21 13.32 11.05
C ASP A 200 3.58 14.72 10.59
N ARG A 201 2.59 15.59 10.43
CA ARG A 201 2.74 17.00 10.02
C ARG A 201 3.64 17.20 8.79
N GLY A 202 3.47 16.37 7.78
CA GLY A 202 4.23 16.42 6.53
C GLY A 202 5.58 15.72 6.55
N VAL A 203 6.09 15.35 7.73
CA VAL A 203 7.40 14.71 7.91
C VAL A 203 7.27 13.20 7.99
N LEU A 204 8.17 12.47 7.32
CA LEU A 204 8.26 11.02 7.38
C LEU A 204 9.36 10.58 8.35
N ARG A 205 8.99 9.72 9.31
CA ARG A 205 9.93 9.09 10.24
C ARG A 205 9.90 7.57 10.05
N SER A 206 11.08 6.96 9.96
CA SER A 206 11.23 5.53 9.63
C SER A 206 11.71 4.75 10.84
N TYR A 207 11.01 3.65 11.14
CA TYR A 207 11.29 2.75 12.26
C TYR A 207 11.47 1.32 11.74
N PRO A 208 12.68 0.74 11.81
CA PRO A 208 12.90 -0.65 11.44
C PRO A 208 12.14 -1.61 12.36
N GLY A 209 11.59 -2.68 11.78
CA GLY A 209 10.84 -3.70 12.51
C GLY A 209 9.34 -3.65 12.22
N ASN A 210 8.60 -4.47 12.96
CA ASN A 210 7.14 -4.57 12.90
C ASN A 210 6.46 -3.50 13.77
N PHE A 211 5.13 -3.58 13.90
CA PHE A 211 4.36 -2.58 14.64
C PHE A 211 4.70 -2.58 16.14
N ALA A 212 4.91 -3.75 16.77
CA ALA A 212 5.31 -3.85 18.18
C ALA A 212 6.67 -3.18 18.45
N ALA A 213 7.64 -3.37 17.55
CA ALA A 213 8.94 -2.71 17.64
C ALA A 213 8.83 -1.17 17.51
N TYR A 214 7.92 -0.69 16.66
CA TYR A 214 7.60 0.73 16.54
C TYR A 214 7.01 1.28 17.85
N GLU A 215 5.99 0.59 18.43
CA GLU A 215 5.37 1.04 19.69
C GLU A 215 6.41 1.19 20.80
N THR A 216 7.27 0.20 20.98
CA THR A 216 8.35 0.25 22.00
C THR A 216 9.25 1.47 21.81
N ARG A 217 9.73 1.71 20.60
CA ARG A 217 10.60 2.87 20.31
C ARG A 217 9.91 4.20 20.51
N LYS A 218 8.63 4.28 20.12
CA LYS A 218 7.83 5.49 20.28
C LYS A 218 7.61 5.83 21.75
N GLU A 219 7.39 4.82 22.60
CA GLU A 219 7.30 4.99 24.06
C GLU A 219 8.63 5.49 24.64
N GLU A 220 9.77 4.94 24.20
CA GLU A 220 11.11 5.39 24.61
C GLU A 220 11.38 6.84 24.20
N GLU A 221 11.05 7.22 22.95
CA GLU A 221 11.18 8.60 22.46
C GLU A 221 10.36 9.58 23.31
N LEU A 222 9.08 9.27 23.56
CA LEU A 222 8.18 10.10 24.34
C LEU A 222 8.66 10.25 25.80
N ALA A 223 9.16 9.16 26.41
CA ALA A 223 9.71 9.20 27.76
C ALA A 223 10.98 10.06 27.83
N ALA A 224 11.84 10.01 26.81
CA ALA A 224 13.03 10.85 26.73
C ALA A 224 12.67 12.35 26.59
N GLU A 225 11.73 12.67 25.70
CA GLU A 225 11.23 14.04 25.51
C GLU A 225 10.60 14.60 26.78
N GLU A 226 9.82 13.80 27.51
CA GLU A 226 9.22 14.22 28.77
C GLU A 226 10.29 14.48 29.85
N LEU A 227 11.34 13.65 29.91
CA LEU A 227 12.45 13.83 30.84
C LEU A 227 13.23 15.12 30.55
N GLU A 228 13.48 15.40 29.27
CA GLU A 228 14.14 16.66 28.86
C GLU A 228 13.29 17.87 29.19
N ARG A 229 11.99 17.82 28.91
CA ARG A 229 11.06 18.90 29.28
C ARG A 229 11.05 19.17 30.78
N ARG A 230 10.98 18.11 31.61
CA ARG A 230 11.03 18.25 33.09
C ARG A 230 12.36 18.81 33.57
N ARG A 231 13.47 18.53 32.88
CA ARG A 231 14.78 19.16 33.19
C ARG A 231 14.76 20.64 32.85
N PHE A 232 14.24 21.02 31.72
CA PHE A 232 14.10 22.41 31.28
C PHE A 232 13.24 23.22 32.28
N ASP A 233 12.08 22.70 32.68
CA ASP A 233 11.16 23.34 33.63
C ASP A 233 11.74 23.50 35.05
N LYS A 234 12.80 22.75 35.39
CA LYS A 234 13.49 22.89 36.68
C LYS A 234 14.59 23.97 36.70
N PHE A 235 15.02 24.43 35.54
CA PHE A 235 16.06 25.45 35.39
C PHE A 235 15.50 26.87 35.24
N TRP A 236 14.19 27.03 35.18
CA TRP A 236 13.45 28.30 35.21
C TRP A 236 12.52 28.37 36.42
#